data_ce13528a7b7d902ccaf683a0897a0b2e
#
_entry.id   ce13528a7b7d902ccaf683a0897a0b2e
#
_cell.length_a   1.000
_cell.length_b   1.000
_cell.length_c   1.000
_cell.angle_alpha   90.00
_cell.angle_beta   90.00
_cell.angle_gamma   90.00
#
_symmetry.space_group_name_H-M   'P 1'
#
loop_
_entity.id
_entity.type
_entity.pdbx_description
1 polymer ?
#
loop_
_entity_poly.entity_id
_entity_poly.type
_entity_poly.pdbx_seq_one_letter_code
_entity_poly.pdbx_strand_id
1 'polypeptide(L)'
;GFSSIRRLNRDKPVDDERNSLINEYVRFINDLRPYTIMLENVPGLAMSDDFHRAIEFFHKIGYYIEYDILNVKDYGVPQSRKRLVMVGSRLGKISIAKPTHEICTVRSSIANLPLPEESDDVIHKIYPHHIQRIQNLIKQIPHNGGSLRDLGEEWQLDCHKAKNVGFNDV
;
A
#
# COMPACT_ATOMS: atom_id res chain seq x y z
N GLY A 1 1.84 -6.20 -13.54
CA GLY A 1 1.25 -5.79 -12.27
C GLY A 1 0.85 -4.32 -12.28
N PHE A 2 -0.17 -3.98 -11.53
CA PHE A 2 -0.72 -2.62 -11.45
C PHE A 2 0.09 -1.66 -10.56
N SER A 3 1.23 -2.09 -10.02
CA SER A 3 2.10 -1.28 -9.17
C SER A 3 2.71 -0.11 -9.95
N SER A 4 2.59 1.12 -9.42
CA SER A 4 3.17 2.34 -10.00
C SER A 4 4.70 2.26 -10.11
N ILE A 5 5.38 1.62 -9.17
CA ILE A 5 6.84 1.44 -9.16
C ILE A 5 7.30 0.62 -10.38
N ARG A 6 6.55 -0.40 -10.78
CA ARG A 6 6.86 -1.20 -11.97
C ARG A 6 6.62 -0.46 -13.28
N ARG A 7 5.67 0.47 -13.32
CA ARG A 7 5.41 1.31 -14.51
C ARG A 7 6.51 2.32 -14.77
N LEU A 8 7.11 2.87 -13.70
CA LEU A 8 8.20 3.84 -13.81
C LEU A 8 9.51 3.25 -14.38
N ASN A 9 9.70 1.94 -14.27
CA ASN A 9 10.93 1.28 -14.66
C ASN A 9 10.85 0.54 -16.02
N ARG A 10 9.77 0.70 -16.79
CA ARG A 10 9.61 0.00 -18.08
C ARG A 10 8.84 0.86 -19.09
N ASP A 11 9.38 0.97 -20.30
CA ASP A 11 8.78 1.70 -21.42
C ASP A 11 7.60 0.96 -22.08
N LYS A 12 7.26 -0.25 -21.64
CA LYS A 12 6.17 -1.07 -22.18
C LYS A 12 5.20 -1.53 -21.09
N PRO A 13 3.89 -1.69 -21.43
CA PRO A 13 2.94 -2.33 -20.53
C PRO A 13 3.48 -3.71 -20.10
N VAL A 14 3.47 -3.95 -18.79
CA VAL A 14 3.92 -5.25 -18.26
C VAL A 14 2.75 -6.20 -18.39
N ASP A 15 2.86 -7.12 -19.34
CA ASP A 15 2.05 -8.35 -19.32
C ASP A 15 2.56 -9.18 -18.13
N ASP A 16 1.80 -9.16 -17.05
CA ASP A 16 2.16 -9.80 -15.78
C ASP A 16 1.01 -10.76 -15.44
N GLU A 17 1.34 -12.05 -15.37
CA GLU A 17 0.37 -13.11 -15.01
C GLU A 17 -0.44 -12.78 -13.74
N ARG A 18 0.13 -11.97 -12.83
CA ARG A 18 -0.58 -11.48 -11.65
C ARG A 18 -1.75 -10.54 -11.96
N ASN A 19 -1.84 -10.02 -13.18
CA ASN A 19 -3.03 -9.25 -13.59
C ASN A 19 -4.26 -10.16 -13.67
N SER A 20 -4.07 -11.45 -13.93
CA SER A 20 -5.15 -12.46 -13.99
C SER A 20 -5.69 -12.87 -12.62
N LEU A 21 -5.03 -12.49 -11.50
CA LEU A 21 -5.48 -12.86 -10.16
C LEU A 21 -6.87 -12.32 -9.81
N ILE A 22 -7.30 -11.22 -10.42
CA ILE A 22 -8.67 -10.75 -10.26
C ILE A 22 -9.68 -11.74 -10.84
N ASN A 23 -9.34 -12.45 -11.92
CA ASN A 23 -10.21 -13.46 -12.50
C ASN A 23 -10.37 -14.67 -11.57
N GLU A 24 -9.29 -15.04 -10.85
CA GLU A 24 -9.37 -16.06 -9.82
C GLU A 24 -10.24 -15.62 -8.63
N TYR A 25 -10.13 -14.35 -8.22
CA TYR A 25 -11.02 -13.79 -7.21
C TYR A 25 -12.48 -13.87 -7.65
N VAL A 26 -12.79 -13.50 -8.90
CA VAL A 26 -14.14 -13.62 -9.48
C VAL A 26 -14.61 -15.08 -9.46
N ARG A 27 -13.76 -16.03 -9.84
CA ARG A 27 -14.07 -17.46 -9.82
C ARG A 27 -14.44 -17.94 -8.41
N PHE A 28 -13.61 -17.62 -7.40
CA PHE A 28 -13.90 -17.97 -6.01
C PHE A 28 -15.23 -17.40 -5.52
N ILE A 29 -15.51 -16.13 -5.82
CA ILE A 29 -16.77 -15.49 -5.43
C ILE A 29 -17.97 -16.17 -6.12
N ASN A 30 -17.82 -16.55 -7.39
CA ASN A 30 -18.85 -17.26 -8.12
C ASN A 30 -19.16 -18.62 -7.50
N ASP A 31 -18.13 -19.38 -7.14
CA ASP A 31 -18.26 -20.75 -6.65
C ASP A 31 -18.74 -20.78 -5.19
N LEU A 32 -18.18 -19.93 -4.32
CA LEU A 32 -18.46 -19.93 -2.89
C LEU A 32 -19.68 -19.09 -2.49
N ARG A 33 -20.04 -18.09 -3.31
CA ARG A 33 -21.18 -17.20 -3.06
C ARG A 33 -21.25 -16.63 -1.63
N PRO A 34 -20.17 -16.06 -1.11
CA PRO A 34 -20.17 -15.51 0.25
C PRO A 34 -21.19 -14.38 0.39
N TYR A 35 -21.68 -14.12 1.59
CA TYR A 35 -22.63 -13.03 1.84
C TYR A 35 -22.02 -11.66 1.62
N THR A 36 -20.76 -11.51 1.98
CA THR A 36 -19.99 -10.27 1.80
C THR A 36 -18.64 -10.56 1.18
N ILE A 37 -18.12 -9.58 0.44
CA ILE A 37 -16.81 -9.64 -0.21
C ILE A 37 -16.04 -8.36 0.04
N MET A 38 -14.72 -8.44 0.07
CA MET A 38 -13.81 -7.30 0.14
C MET A 38 -12.60 -7.55 -0.75
N LEU A 39 -12.18 -6.50 -1.46
CA LEU A 39 -10.95 -6.49 -2.23
C LEU A 39 -10.14 -5.25 -1.85
N GLU A 40 -8.87 -5.44 -1.52
CA GLU A 40 -7.87 -4.36 -1.41
C GLU A 40 -6.84 -4.55 -2.50
N ASN A 41 -6.46 -3.45 -3.17
CA ASN A 41 -5.41 -3.49 -4.17
C ASN A 41 -4.78 -2.10 -4.37
N VAL A 42 -3.75 -2.02 -5.22
CA VAL A 42 -3.17 -0.73 -5.63
C VAL A 42 -4.16 0.06 -6.51
N PRO A 43 -4.12 1.41 -6.48
CA PRO A 43 -5.06 2.26 -7.23
C PRO A 43 -5.14 1.94 -8.72
N GLY A 44 -4.03 1.50 -9.32
CA GLY A 44 -3.96 1.19 -10.75
C GLY A 44 -4.91 0.09 -11.21
N LEU A 45 -5.36 -0.81 -10.33
CA LEU A 45 -6.33 -1.84 -10.67
C LEU A 45 -7.70 -1.23 -11.03
N ALA A 46 -8.10 -0.15 -10.34
CA ALA A 46 -9.38 0.51 -10.59
C ALA A 46 -9.54 1.02 -12.04
N MET A 47 -8.45 1.21 -12.75
CA MET A 47 -8.44 1.68 -14.14
C MET A 47 -8.40 0.55 -15.16
N SER A 48 -8.43 -0.72 -14.73
CA SER A 48 -8.34 -1.87 -15.62
C SER A 48 -9.70 -2.36 -16.07
N ASP A 49 -9.76 -2.84 -17.32
CA ASP A 49 -10.97 -3.46 -17.87
C ASP A 49 -11.35 -4.71 -17.09
N ASP A 50 -10.36 -5.45 -16.56
CA ASP A 50 -10.61 -6.63 -15.73
C ASP A 50 -11.38 -6.29 -14.46
N PHE A 51 -11.04 -5.19 -13.82
CA PHE A 51 -11.76 -4.72 -12.62
C PHE A 51 -13.20 -4.32 -12.98
N HIS A 52 -13.39 -3.56 -14.05
CA HIS A 52 -14.74 -3.16 -14.47
C HIS A 52 -15.61 -4.37 -14.83
N ARG A 53 -15.07 -5.36 -15.56
CA ARG A 53 -15.78 -6.62 -15.84
C ARG A 53 -16.13 -7.39 -14.57
N ALA A 54 -15.24 -7.39 -13.58
CA ALA A 54 -15.51 -8.02 -12.30
C ALA A 54 -16.67 -7.34 -11.55
N ILE A 55 -16.71 -6.00 -11.54
CA ILE A 55 -17.83 -5.24 -10.93
C ILE A 55 -19.17 -5.56 -11.61
N GLU A 56 -19.20 -5.54 -12.95
CA GLU A 56 -20.41 -5.90 -13.72
C GLU A 56 -20.88 -7.32 -13.40
N PHE A 57 -19.94 -8.27 -13.33
CA PHE A 57 -20.23 -9.65 -12.95
C PHE A 57 -20.82 -9.75 -11.54
N PHE A 58 -20.24 -9.05 -10.55
CA PHE A 58 -20.73 -9.07 -9.17
C PHE A 58 -22.14 -8.49 -9.06
N HIS A 59 -22.44 -7.40 -9.77
CA HIS A 59 -23.81 -6.88 -9.85
C HIS A 59 -24.78 -7.91 -10.45
N LYS A 60 -24.39 -8.58 -11.55
CA LYS A 60 -25.20 -9.61 -12.21
C LYS A 60 -25.54 -10.78 -11.28
N ILE A 61 -24.60 -11.14 -10.38
CA ILE A 61 -24.82 -12.24 -9.43
C ILE A 61 -25.38 -11.79 -8.08
N GLY A 62 -25.85 -10.53 -7.99
CA GLY A 62 -26.66 -10.04 -6.87
C GLY A 62 -25.91 -9.33 -5.74
N TYR A 63 -24.67 -8.88 -5.98
CA TYR A 63 -23.96 -8.05 -5.01
C TYR A 63 -24.24 -6.56 -5.23
N TYR A 64 -24.49 -5.86 -4.13
CA TYR A 64 -24.33 -4.41 -4.06
C TYR A 64 -22.86 -4.11 -3.84
N ILE A 65 -22.24 -3.34 -4.73
CA ILE A 65 -20.81 -3.03 -4.69
C ILE A 65 -20.61 -1.54 -4.45
N GLU A 66 -19.68 -1.22 -3.57
CA GLU A 66 -19.10 0.11 -3.43
C GLU A 66 -17.58 0.00 -3.46
N TYR A 67 -16.89 0.90 -4.15
CA TYR A 67 -15.44 0.95 -4.18
C TYR A 67 -14.93 2.38 -4.30
N ASP A 68 -13.76 2.64 -3.74
CA ASP A 68 -13.08 3.93 -3.82
C ASP A 68 -11.56 3.78 -3.65
N ILE A 69 -10.82 4.83 -4.00
CA ILE A 69 -9.38 4.92 -3.74
C ILE A 69 -9.17 5.71 -2.46
N LEU A 70 -8.94 4.99 -1.37
CA LEU A 70 -8.77 5.55 -0.04
C LEU A 70 -7.30 5.88 0.25
N ASN A 71 -7.05 6.96 0.99
CA ASN A 71 -5.76 7.21 1.60
C ASN A 71 -5.83 6.88 3.10
N VAL A 72 -5.02 5.96 3.57
CA VAL A 72 -5.10 5.48 4.97
C VAL A 72 -4.83 6.58 5.98
N LYS A 73 -4.12 7.67 5.61
CA LYS A 73 -3.93 8.84 6.49
C LYS A 73 -5.24 9.50 6.91
N ASP A 74 -6.28 9.41 6.06
CA ASP A 74 -7.58 10.02 6.31
C ASP A 74 -8.42 9.20 7.31
N TYR A 75 -7.88 8.05 7.74
CA TYR A 75 -8.46 7.12 8.72
C TYR A 75 -7.63 6.99 10.01
N GLY A 76 -6.83 8.02 10.35
CA GLY A 76 -6.04 8.04 11.58
C GLY A 76 -4.76 7.20 11.53
N VAL A 77 -4.31 6.77 10.35
CA VAL A 77 -3.06 6.02 10.19
C VAL A 77 -1.93 7.00 9.83
N PRO A 78 -0.77 6.96 10.51
CA PRO A 78 0.35 7.88 10.27
C PRO A 78 1.14 7.53 9.00
N GLN A 79 0.44 7.23 7.91
CA GLN A 79 1.05 6.87 6.63
C GLN A 79 0.22 7.40 5.48
N SER A 80 0.85 8.06 4.51
CA SER A 80 0.21 8.41 3.25
C SER A 80 0.29 7.23 2.28
N ARG A 81 -0.78 6.42 2.24
CA ARG A 81 -0.85 5.20 1.39
C ARG A 81 -2.22 5.10 0.74
N LYS A 82 -2.25 5.24 -0.58
CA LYS A 82 -3.48 5.12 -1.37
C LYS A 82 -3.73 3.66 -1.76
N ARG A 83 -4.97 3.19 -1.57
CA ARG A 83 -5.41 1.85 -1.94
C ARG A 83 -6.81 1.88 -2.54
N LEU A 84 -7.00 1.06 -3.56
CA LEU A 84 -8.34 0.67 -3.99
C LEU A 84 -8.92 -0.24 -2.93
N VAL A 85 -10.08 0.12 -2.40
CA VAL A 85 -10.89 -0.73 -1.52
C VAL A 85 -12.24 -0.92 -2.18
N MET A 86 -12.68 -2.16 -2.30
CA MET A 86 -14.01 -2.55 -2.76
C MET A 86 -14.67 -3.40 -1.68
N VAL A 87 -15.91 -3.11 -1.39
CA VAL A 87 -16.77 -3.92 -0.53
C VAL A 87 -18.03 -4.30 -1.30
N GLY A 88 -18.55 -5.50 -1.02
CA GLY A 88 -19.75 -5.98 -1.65
C GLY A 88 -20.60 -6.83 -0.72
N SER A 89 -21.91 -6.82 -0.91
CA SER A 89 -22.86 -7.60 -0.10
C SER A 89 -24.06 -8.07 -0.93
N ARG A 90 -24.49 -9.31 -0.67
CA ARG A 90 -25.79 -9.86 -1.16
C ARG A 90 -26.94 -9.64 -0.20
N LEU A 91 -26.66 -9.18 1.02
CA LEU A 91 -27.67 -8.97 2.06
C LEU A 91 -28.34 -7.59 1.99
N GLY A 92 -27.79 -6.68 1.16
CA GLY A 92 -28.25 -5.32 1.02
C GLY A 92 -27.10 -4.36 0.72
N LYS A 93 -27.40 -3.07 0.67
CA LYS A 93 -26.38 -2.05 0.44
C LYS A 93 -25.36 -2.03 1.57
N ILE A 94 -24.11 -1.90 1.21
CA ILE A 94 -22.97 -1.77 2.11
C ILE A 94 -22.20 -0.52 1.71
N SER A 95 -21.56 0.14 2.67
CA SER A 95 -20.79 1.35 2.40
C SER A 95 -19.40 1.25 2.99
N ILE A 96 -18.44 1.89 2.30
CA ILE A 96 -17.11 2.11 2.82
C ILE A 96 -17.18 3.08 4.01
N ALA A 97 -16.36 2.83 5.04
CA ALA A 97 -16.28 3.71 6.21
C ALA A 97 -15.87 5.12 5.79
N LYS A 98 -16.49 6.12 6.39
CA LYS A 98 -16.14 7.53 6.13
C LYS A 98 -14.80 7.87 6.77
N PRO A 99 -13.99 8.76 6.14
CA PRO A 99 -12.78 9.28 6.75
C PRO A 99 -13.04 9.93 8.12
N THR A 100 -12.14 9.73 9.06
CA THR A 100 -12.21 10.39 10.38
C THR A 100 -11.68 11.82 10.35
N HIS A 101 -10.85 12.15 9.34
CA HIS A 101 -10.11 13.40 9.21
C HIS A 101 -9.20 13.71 10.41
N GLU A 102 -8.94 12.74 11.26
CA GLU A 102 -8.01 12.86 12.36
C GLU A 102 -6.57 12.83 11.83
N ILE A 103 -5.79 13.86 12.14
CA ILE A 103 -4.39 13.94 11.73
C ILE A 103 -3.54 13.16 12.73
N CYS A 104 -3.07 11.99 12.30
CA CYS A 104 -2.11 11.19 13.03
C CYS A 104 -0.74 11.29 12.36
N THR A 105 0.30 11.58 13.16
CA THR A 105 1.68 11.64 12.68
C THR A 105 2.49 10.47 13.20
N VAL A 106 3.57 10.10 12.49
CA VAL A 106 4.51 9.07 12.98
C VAL A 106 5.00 9.45 14.39
N ARG A 107 5.36 10.71 14.59
CA ARG A 107 5.80 11.20 15.91
C ARG A 107 4.74 10.97 17.00
N SER A 108 3.48 11.34 16.76
CA SER A 108 2.41 11.15 17.77
C SER A 108 2.17 9.68 18.09
N SER A 109 2.47 8.79 17.13
CA SER A 109 2.20 7.36 17.27
C SER A 109 3.32 6.60 17.98
N ILE A 110 4.58 7.00 17.80
CA ILE A 110 5.72 6.20 18.28
C ILE A 110 6.65 6.93 19.25
N ALA A 111 6.48 8.27 19.48
CA ALA A 111 7.43 9.03 20.31
C ALA A 111 7.48 8.57 21.78
N ASN A 112 6.42 7.93 22.26
CA ASN A 112 6.32 7.43 23.64
C ASN A 112 6.69 5.94 23.76
N LEU A 113 7.04 5.27 22.66
CA LEU A 113 7.50 3.89 22.74
C LEU A 113 8.94 3.83 23.28
N PRO A 114 9.28 2.84 24.11
CA PRO A 114 10.65 2.63 24.54
C PRO A 114 11.54 2.26 23.33
N LEU A 115 12.84 2.42 23.47
CA LEU A 115 13.77 1.86 22.49
C LEU A 115 13.61 0.33 22.43
N PRO A 116 13.89 -0.31 21.27
CA PRO A 116 13.75 -1.76 21.14
C PRO A 116 14.49 -2.55 22.22
N GLU A 117 15.68 -2.10 22.62
CA GLU A 117 16.50 -2.74 23.66
C GLU A 117 15.87 -2.63 25.07
N GLU A 118 15.08 -1.59 25.31
CA GLU A 118 14.45 -1.26 26.60
C GLU A 118 13.02 -1.77 26.70
N SER A 119 12.45 -2.28 25.60
CA SER A 119 11.06 -2.74 25.55
C SER A 119 10.88 -4.07 26.25
N ASP A 120 9.75 -4.26 26.93
CA ASP A 120 9.32 -5.55 27.46
C ASP A 120 8.57 -6.39 26.39
N ASP A 121 8.14 -5.78 25.28
CA ASP A 121 7.48 -6.48 24.19
C ASP A 121 8.50 -7.24 23.34
N VAL A 122 8.33 -8.58 23.26
CA VAL A 122 9.20 -9.48 22.49
C VAL A 122 9.26 -9.12 21.01
N ILE A 123 8.14 -8.69 20.42
CA ILE A 123 8.07 -8.33 19.01
C ILE A 123 8.80 -6.99 18.77
N HIS A 124 8.66 -6.04 19.68
CA HIS A 124 9.34 -4.75 19.60
C HIS A 124 10.87 -4.87 19.69
N LYS A 125 11.38 -5.91 20.38
CA LYS A 125 12.82 -6.22 20.44
C LYS A 125 13.39 -6.73 19.11
N ILE A 126 12.56 -7.16 18.17
CA ILE A 126 12.99 -7.69 16.89
C ILE A 126 13.16 -6.53 15.90
N TYR A 127 14.38 -6.07 15.71
CA TYR A 127 14.72 -5.01 14.77
C TYR A 127 15.96 -5.36 13.94
N PRO A 128 16.09 -4.84 12.70
CA PRO A 128 17.22 -5.14 11.85
C PRO A 128 18.50 -4.50 12.39
N HIS A 129 19.56 -5.29 12.54
CA HIS A 129 20.89 -4.81 12.85
C HIS A 129 21.58 -4.38 11.56
N HIS A 130 21.60 -3.08 11.30
CA HIS A 130 22.30 -2.53 10.15
C HIS A 130 23.80 -2.51 10.38
N ILE A 131 24.59 -2.77 9.31
CA ILE A 131 26.03 -2.56 9.33
C ILE A 131 26.35 -1.07 9.57
N GLN A 132 27.54 -0.78 10.09
CA GLN A 132 27.94 0.58 10.51
C GLN A 132 27.78 1.64 9.41
N ARG A 133 28.06 1.27 8.14
CA ARG A 133 27.86 2.17 6.99
C ARG A 133 26.40 2.62 6.85
N ILE A 134 25.46 1.70 7.00
CA ILE A 134 24.02 2.01 6.89
C ILE A 134 23.53 2.81 8.10
N GLN A 135 24.00 2.51 9.30
CA GLN A 135 23.69 3.31 10.49
C GLN A 135 24.18 4.76 10.33
N ASN A 136 25.38 4.97 9.81
CA ASN A 136 25.92 6.30 9.55
C ASN A 136 25.10 7.04 8.49
N LEU A 137 24.66 6.32 7.42
CA LEU A 137 23.82 6.88 6.38
C LEU A 137 22.47 7.35 6.96
N ILE A 138 21.80 6.52 7.76
CA ILE A 138 20.51 6.85 8.39
C ILE A 138 20.66 8.12 9.28
N LYS A 139 21.77 8.24 10.00
CA LYS A 139 22.01 9.42 10.88
C LYS A 139 22.19 10.73 10.10
N GLN A 140 22.50 10.68 8.81
CA GLN A 140 22.65 11.87 7.96
C GLN A 140 21.33 12.34 7.38
N ILE A 141 20.31 11.50 7.36
CA ILE A 141 18.98 11.87 6.81
C ILE A 141 18.40 13.00 7.67
N PRO A 142 17.98 14.13 7.05
CA PRO A 142 17.40 15.24 7.78
C PRO A 142 16.12 14.80 8.53
N HIS A 143 15.96 15.28 9.76
CA HIS A 143 14.76 15.02 10.54
C HIS A 143 13.53 15.73 9.94
N ASN A 144 12.34 15.24 10.27
CA ASN A 144 11.05 15.83 9.89
C ASN A 144 10.75 15.80 8.39
N GLY A 145 10.93 14.66 7.76
CA GLY A 145 10.54 14.41 6.38
C GLY A 145 11.69 14.42 5.38
N GLY A 146 12.95 14.42 5.86
CA GLY A 146 14.10 14.20 5.01
C GLY A 146 14.15 12.78 4.44
N SER A 147 14.83 12.61 3.32
CA SER A 147 15.02 11.35 2.62
C SER A 147 16.47 11.16 2.18
N LEU A 148 16.80 9.98 1.67
CA LEU A 148 18.12 9.71 1.06
C LEU A 148 18.43 10.64 -0.12
N ARG A 149 17.42 11.23 -0.75
CA ARG A 149 17.60 12.17 -1.87
C ARG A 149 18.15 13.52 -1.45
N ASP A 150 17.96 13.87 -0.17
CA ASP A 150 18.45 15.12 0.41
C ASP A 150 19.95 15.05 0.76
N LEU A 151 20.53 13.86 0.63
CA LEU A 151 21.96 13.63 0.88
C LEU A 151 22.78 13.80 -0.39
N GLY A 152 24.05 14.23 -0.24
CA GLY A 152 25.00 14.29 -1.33
C GLY A 152 25.28 12.93 -1.99
N GLU A 153 25.84 12.95 -3.20
CA GLU A 153 26.09 11.73 -4.00
C GLU A 153 26.99 10.71 -3.27
N GLU A 154 27.85 11.18 -2.38
CA GLU A 154 28.73 10.34 -1.57
C GLU A 154 28.01 9.43 -0.59
N TRP A 155 26.79 9.81 -0.20
CA TRP A 155 25.91 9.04 0.70
C TRP A 155 24.94 8.12 -0.04
N GLN A 156 24.77 8.34 -1.34
CA GLN A 156 23.84 7.53 -2.13
C GLN A 156 24.38 6.12 -2.38
N LEU A 157 23.50 5.13 -2.27
CA LEU A 157 23.81 3.75 -2.64
C LEU A 157 23.90 3.65 -4.17
N ASP A 158 24.74 2.75 -4.68
CA ASP A 158 24.95 2.59 -6.13
C ASP A 158 23.65 2.26 -6.89
N CYS A 159 22.74 1.52 -6.25
CA CYS A 159 21.41 1.25 -6.79
C CYS A 159 20.52 2.51 -6.89
N HIS A 160 20.83 3.58 -6.15
CA HIS A 160 20.09 4.85 -6.21
C HIS A 160 20.67 5.82 -7.23
N LYS A 161 21.94 5.64 -7.64
CA LYS A 161 22.62 6.48 -8.63
C LYS A 161 22.20 6.15 -10.07
N ALA A 162 21.63 4.98 -10.31
CA ALA A 162 21.16 4.57 -11.63
C ALA A 162 20.01 5.50 -12.06
N LYS A 163 20.19 6.19 -13.21
CA LYS A 163 19.12 6.96 -13.84
C LYS A 163 17.92 6.04 -14.08
N ASN A 164 16.74 6.42 -13.60
CA ASN A 164 15.46 5.72 -13.73
C ASN A 164 15.11 4.68 -12.65
N VAL A 165 15.70 4.72 -11.48
CA VAL A 165 15.19 3.95 -10.35
C VAL A 165 14.12 4.78 -9.67
N GLY A 166 12.85 4.47 -9.96
CA GLY A 166 11.70 5.06 -9.26
C GLY A 166 11.59 4.49 -7.85
N PHE A 167 12.56 4.80 -6.98
CA PHE A 167 12.39 4.61 -5.56
C PHE A 167 11.55 5.78 -5.03
N ASN A 168 10.29 5.52 -4.77
CA ASN A 168 9.57 6.34 -3.82
C ASN A 168 10.04 5.88 -2.44
N ASP A 169 10.79 6.73 -1.77
CA ASP A 169 11.08 6.59 -0.36
C ASP A 169 9.74 6.49 0.37
N VAL A 170 9.52 5.38 1.04
CA VAL A 170 8.37 5.16 1.90
C VAL A 170 8.74 5.66 3.28
#